data_8fd66777e0714419fc56b6effa1ec79c
#
_entry.id   8fd66777e0714419fc56b6effa1ec79c
#
_cell.length_a   1.000
_cell.length_b   1.000
_cell.length_c   1.000
_cell.angle_alpha   90.00
_cell.angle_beta   90.00
_cell.angle_gamma   90.00
#
_symmetry.space_group_name_H-M   'P 1'
#
loop_
_entity.id
_entity.type
_entity.pdbx_description
1 polymer ?
#
loop_
_entity_poly.entity_id
_entity_poly.type
_entity_poly.pdbx_seq_one_letter_code
_entity_poly.pdbx_strand_id
1 'polypeptide(L)'
;ICSKASARLHFLKQLKRSAVSSDDLVHFYITVIRSVLEYACPAWHTSLTAHSANQIESVQKRAINIIYSNCNYREVCAKLNLPTLFDRREELCKTFFKDMLKTDNCLHYLLPQPRQNEIVSKLRHYDKLVPPTAKTVRNQKSFVVHALQHYQH
;
A
#
# COMPACT_ATOMS: atom_id res chain seq x y z
N ILE A 1 -5.20 11.21 -6.39
CA ILE A 1 -4.52 9.99 -6.88
C ILE A 1 -5.37 9.34 -7.97
N CYS A 2 -6.62 8.90 -7.70
CA CYS A 2 -7.48 8.22 -8.68
C CYS A 2 -7.71 9.01 -9.97
N SER A 3 -7.90 10.32 -9.92
CA SER A 3 -8.07 11.15 -11.10
C SER A 3 -6.83 11.12 -12.00
N LYS A 4 -5.63 11.30 -11.44
CA LYS A 4 -4.37 11.21 -12.19
C LYS A 4 -4.15 9.82 -12.80
N ALA A 5 -4.44 8.75 -12.05
CA ALA A 5 -4.32 7.39 -12.55
C ALA A 5 -5.36 7.10 -13.65
N SER A 6 -6.60 7.57 -13.49
CA SER A 6 -7.66 7.43 -14.50
C SER A 6 -7.34 8.15 -15.81
N ALA A 7 -6.71 9.34 -15.75
CA ALA A 7 -6.25 10.02 -16.96
C ALA A 7 -5.22 9.18 -17.73
N ARG A 8 -4.35 8.44 -17.03
CA ARG A 8 -3.36 7.55 -17.66
C ARG A 8 -3.98 6.30 -18.32
N LEU A 9 -5.19 5.90 -17.92
CA LEU A 9 -5.94 4.86 -18.64
C LEU A 9 -6.24 5.21 -20.09
N HIS A 10 -6.30 6.51 -20.42
CA HIS A 10 -6.45 6.94 -21.82
C HIS A 10 -5.26 6.48 -22.67
N PHE A 11 -4.04 6.65 -22.18
CA PHE A 11 -2.83 6.20 -22.90
C PHE A 11 -2.80 4.68 -23.03
N LEU A 12 -3.20 3.93 -21.97
CA LEU A 12 -3.31 2.47 -22.03
C LEU A 12 -4.27 2.02 -23.14
N LYS A 13 -5.43 2.73 -23.31
CA LYS A 13 -6.36 2.46 -24.41
C LYS A 13 -5.76 2.74 -25.79
N GLN A 14 -4.97 3.81 -25.93
CA GLN A 14 -4.32 4.13 -27.20
C GLN A 14 -3.27 3.06 -27.56
N LEU A 15 -2.44 2.64 -26.60
CA LEU A 15 -1.48 1.55 -26.79
C LEU A 15 -2.18 0.24 -27.19
N LYS A 16 -3.31 -0.08 -26.55
CA LYS A 16 -4.12 -1.27 -26.92
C LYS A 16 -4.65 -1.18 -28.35
N ARG A 17 -5.12 0.00 -28.79
CA ARG A 17 -5.58 0.24 -30.19
C ARG A 17 -4.44 0.14 -31.20
N SER A 18 -3.21 0.49 -30.81
CA SER A 18 -2.01 0.35 -31.62
C SER A 18 -1.46 -1.10 -31.64
N ALA A 19 -2.24 -2.09 -31.20
CA ALA A 19 -1.90 -3.51 -31.19
C ALA A 19 -0.62 -3.86 -30.39
N VAL A 20 -0.29 -3.07 -29.35
CA VAL A 20 0.80 -3.40 -28.42
C VAL A 20 0.47 -4.70 -27.69
N SER A 21 1.49 -5.53 -27.43
CA SER A 21 1.31 -6.84 -26.78
C SER A 21 0.67 -6.72 -25.39
N SER A 22 -0.05 -7.75 -24.96
CA SER A 22 -0.68 -7.74 -23.63
C SER A 22 0.34 -7.64 -22.49
N ASP A 23 1.53 -8.22 -22.66
CA ASP A 23 2.60 -8.20 -21.66
C ASP A 23 3.17 -6.78 -21.50
N ASP A 24 3.40 -6.08 -22.61
CA ASP A 24 3.84 -4.68 -22.59
C ASP A 24 2.77 -3.75 -21.98
N LEU A 25 1.49 -4.03 -22.26
CA LEU A 25 0.39 -3.28 -21.65
C LEU A 25 0.30 -3.51 -20.14
N VAL A 26 0.55 -4.72 -19.65
CA VAL A 26 0.67 -5.03 -18.22
C VAL A 26 1.87 -4.30 -17.63
N HIS A 27 3.01 -4.31 -18.31
CA HIS A 27 4.19 -3.57 -17.88
C HIS A 27 3.92 -2.07 -17.80
N PHE A 28 3.26 -1.48 -18.79
CA PHE A 28 2.83 -0.09 -18.75
C PHE A 28 1.88 0.19 -17.58
N TYR A 29 0.92 -0.69 -17.32
CA TYR A 29 0.04 -0.56 -16.16
C TYR A 29 0.82 -0.51 -14.86
N ILE A 30 1.74 -1.46 -14.65
CA ILE A 30 2.53 -1.57 -13.42
C ILE A 30 3.42 -0.34 -13.20
N THR A 31 4.11 0.09 -14.24
CA THR A 31 5.12 1.17 -14.13
C THR A 31 4.49 2.55 -14.13
N VAL A 32 3.46 2.79 -14.95
CA VAL A 32 2.91 4.12 -15.17
C VAL A 32 1.64 4.39 -14.36
N ILE A 33 0.75 3.43 -14.24
CA ILE A 33 -0.56 3.65 -13.59
C ILE A 33 -0.52 3.23 -12.13
N ARG A 34 -0.08 2.01 -11.83
CA ARG A 34 -0.04 1.47 -10.47
C ARG A 34 0.91 2.26 -9.57
N SER A 35 2.06 2.71 -10.09
CA SER A 35 3.01 3.56 -9.36
C SER A 35 2.37 4.83 -8.79
N VAL A 36 1.41 5.43 -9.51
CA VAL A 36 0.65 6.59 -8.99
C VAL A 36 -0.31 6.20 -7.88
N LEU A 37 -0.93 5.01 -7.97
CA LEU A 37 -1.87 4.51 -6.96
C LEU A 37 -1.17 4.06 -5.67
N GLU A 38 0.12 3.72 -5.75
CA GLU A 38 0.96 3.30 -4.62
C GLU A 38 1.76 4.45 -4.02
N TYR A 39 1.86 5.60 -4.71
CA TYR A 39 2.70 6.71 -4.28
C TYR A 39 2.38 7.17 -2.86
N ALA A 40 3.42 7.21 -2.01
CA ALA A 40 3.34 7.61 -0.60
C ALA A 40 2.24 6.90 0.20
N CYS A 41 1.90 5.65 -0.14
CA CYS A 41 0.79 4.92 0.49
C CYS A 41 0.92 4.81 2.03
N PRO A 42 2.08 4.72 2.68
CA PRO A 42 2.17 4.72 4.14
C PRO A 42 1.54 5.97 4.77
N ALA A 43 1.57 7.11 4.10
CA ALA A 43 1.02 8.34 4.64
C ALA A 43 -0.51 8.39 4.70
N TRP A 44 -1.22 7.58 3.92
CA TRP A 44 -2.68 7.68 3.77
C TRP A 44 -3.44 6.35 3.79
N HIS A 45 -2.78 5.20 3.62
CA HIS A 45 -3.44 3.90 3.51
C HIS A 45 -4.31 3.57 4.72
N THR A 46 -3.79 3.74 5.93
CA THR A 46 -4.46 3.39 7.18
C THR A 46 -5.67 4.28 7.51
N SER A 47 -5.75 5.46 6.89
CA SER A 47 -6.84 6.41 7.08
C SER A 47 -7.92 6.37 6.00
N LEU A 48 -7.77 5.52 4.97
CA LEU A 48 -8.74 5.40 3.88
C LEU A 48 -10.11 4.92 4.36
N THR A 49 -11.15 5.52 3.77
CA THR A 49 -12.50 4.97 3.85
C THR A 49 -12.67 3.78 2.90
N ALA A 50 -13.61 2.88 3.18
CA ALA A 50 -13.93 1.77 2.27
C ALA A 50 -14.31 2.26 0.87
N HIS A 51 -15.03 3.38 0.77
CA HIS A 51 -15.38 4.02 -0.50
C HIS A 51 -14.14 4.41 -1.30
N SER A 52 -13.18 5.11 -0.67
CA SER A 52 -11.93 5.53 -1.32
C SER A 52 -11.05 4.33 -1.72
N ALA A 53 -10.99 3.30 -0.88
CA ALA A 53 -10.29 2.06 -1.20
C ALA A 53 -10.88 1.37 -2.44
N ASN A 54 -12.21 1.30 -2.53
CA ASN A 54 -12.91 0.74 -3.69
C ASN A 54 -12.69 1.58 -4.97
N GLN A 55 -12.62 2.91 -4.86
CA GLN A 55 -12.28 3.77 -5.99
C GLN A 55 -10.88 3.46 -6.55
N ILE A 56 -9.89 3.27 -5.67
CA ILE A 56 -8.53 2.90 -6.07
C ILE A 56 -8.54 1.54 -6.79
N GLU A 57 -9.19 0.54 -6.21
CA GLU A 57 -9.31 -0.80 -6.78
C GLU A 57 -10.05 -0.80 -8.14
N SER A 58 -11.03 0.09 -8.32
CA SER A 58 -11.75 0.24 -9.58
C SER A 58 -10.84 0.67 -10.75
N VAL A 59 -9.77 1.42 -10.47
CA VAL A 59 -8.80 1.82 -11.50
C VAL A 59 -8.03 0.59 -12.00
N GLN A 60 -7.59 -0.32 -11.10
CA GLN A 60 -6.95 -1.56 -11.48
C GLN A 60 -7.90 -2.45 -12.31
N LYS A 61 -9.14 -2.62 -11.85
CA LYS A 61 -10.15 -3.40 -12.60
C LYS A 61 -10.35 -2.87 -14.02
N ARG A 62 -10.44 -1.53 -14.15
CA ARG A 62 -10.57 -0.88 -15.48
C ARG A 62 -9.33 -1.09 -16.35
N ALA A 63 -8.12 -1.00 -15.78
CA ALA A 63 -6.88 -1.27 -16.51
C ALA A 63 -6.84 -2.70 -17.05
N ILE A 64 -7.11 -3.68 -16.19
CA ILE A 64 -7.15 -5.10 -16.56
C ILE A 64 -8.22 -5.37 -17.64
N ASN A 65 -9.39 -4.76 -17.53
CA ASN A 65 -10.45 -4.91 -18.54
C ASN A 65 -10.08 -4.27 -19.89
N ILE A 66 -9.26 -3.23 -19.90
CA ILE A 66 -8.71 -2.66 -21.16
C ILE A 66 -7.73 -3.63 -21.79
N ILE A 67 -6.85 -4.26 -21.00
CA ILE A 67 -5.81 -5.18 -21.49
C ILE A 67 -6.44 -6.50 -21.95
N TYR A 68 -7.30 -7.07 -21.12
CA TYR A 68 -7.94 -8.37 -21.33
C TYR A 68 -9.46 -8.21 -21.40
N SER A 69 -9.97 -7.84 -22.58
CA SER A 69 -11.41 -7.69 -22.80
C SER A 69 -12.13 -9.03 -22.55
N ASN A 70 -13.28 -8.97 -21.84
CA ASN A 70 -14.15 -10.13 -21.57
C ASN A 70 -13.57 -11.24 -20.69
N CYS A 71 -12.50 -10.96 -19.92
CA CYS A 71 -11.94 -11.92 -18.97
C CYS A 71 -12.38 -11.61 -17.54
N ASN A 72 -12.46 -12.66 -16.71
CA ASN A 72 -12.74 -12.51 -15.29
C ASN A 72 -11.55 -11.84 -14.61
N TYR A 73 -11.80 -10.70 -13.94
CA TYR A 73 -10.77 -9.93 -13.24
C TYR A 73 -9.91 -10.79 -12.28
N ARG A 74 -10.58 -11.67 -11.50
CA ARG A 74 -9.89 -12.52 -10.50
C ARG A 74 -8.95 -13.53 -11.15
N GLU A 75 -9.39 -14.15 -12.23
CA GLU A 75 -8.60 -15.15 -12.97
C GLU A 75 -7.37 -14.51 -13.62
N VAL A 76 -7.54 -13.33 -14.22
CA VAL A 76 -6.44 -12.60 -14.84
C VAL A 76 -5.42 -12.16 -13.79
N CYS A 77 -5.88 -11.61 -12.65
CA CYS A 77 -5.00 -11.22 -11.58
C CYS A 77 -4.22 -12.41 -10.99
N ALA A 78 -4.86 -13.56 -10.82
CA ALA A 78 -4.20 -14.77 -10.36
C ALA A 78 -3.15 -15.26 -11.37
N LYS A 79 -3.47 -15.29 -12.67
CA LYS A 79 -2.54 -15.68 -13.75
C LYS A 79 -1.31 -14.76 -13.83
N LEU A 80 -1.48 -13.47 -13.60
CA LEU A 80 -0.42 -12.47 -13.67
C LEU A 80 0.30 -12.26 -12.33
N ASN A 81 -0.06 -12.99 -11.27
CA ASN A 81 0.41 -12.76 -9.91
C ASN A 81 0.26 -11.29 -9.46
N LEU A 82 -0.83 -10.65 -9.87
CA LEU A 82 -1.15 -9.28 -9.48
C LEU A 82 -2.01 -9.29 -8.20
N PRO A 83 -1.46 -8.86 -7.06
CA PRO A 83 -2.23 -8.72 -5.83
C PRO A 83 -3.29 -7.63 -5.98
N THR A 84 -4.27 -7.63 -5.10
CA THR A 84 -5.17 -6.48 -4.97
C THR A 84 -4.37 -5.24 -4.58
N LEU A 85 -4.85 -4.07 -4.94
CA LEU A 85 -4.17 -2.83 -4.52
C LEU A 85 -4.24 -2.63 -3.00
N PHE A 86 -5.20 -3.25 -2.31
CA PHE A 86 -5.23 -3.26 -0.86
C PHE A 86 -4.04 -4.07 -0.30
N ASP A 87 -3.89 -5.33 -0.69
CA ASP A 87 -2.81 -6.21 -0.23
C ASP A 87 -1.43 -5.62 -0.56
N ARG A 88 -1.31 -5.06 -1.76
CA ARG A 88 -0.07 -4.44 -2.20
C ARG A 88 0.32 -3.23 -1.34
N ARG A 89 -0.63 -2.34 -1.02
CA ARG A 89 -0.38 -1.19 -0.14
C ARG A 89 -0.06 -1.63 1.29
N GLU A 90 -0.73 -2.66 1.76
CA GLU A 90 -0.46 -3.26 3.07
C GLU A 90 0.99 -3.79 3.16
N GLU A 91 1.45 -4.49 2.12
CA GLU A 91 2.83 -4.98 2.01
C GLU A 91 3.85 -3.82 1.97
N LEU A 92 3.58 -2.78 1.20
CA LEU A 92 4.42 -1.59 1.13
C LEU A 92 4.50 -0.87 2.49
N CYS A 93 3.39 -0.78 3.21
CA CYS A 93 3.35 -0.22 4.55
C CYS A 93 4.17 -1.05 5.55
N LYS A 94 4.07 -2.37 5.50
CA LYS A 94 4.88 -3.28 6.34
C LYS A 94 6.38 -3.15 6.04
N THR A 95 6.74 -3.13 4.77
CA THR A 95 8.14 -2.96 4.34
C THR A 95 8.69 -1.60 4.80
N PHE A 96 7.92 -0.54 4.60
CA PHE A 96 8.30 0.81 5.05
C PHE A 96 8.47 0.88 6.57
N PHE A 97 7.59 0.23 7.34
CA PHE A 97 7.72 0.18 8.80
C PHE A 97 8.97 -0.60 9.22
N LYS A 98 9.28 -1.73 8.61
CA LYS A 98 10.52 -2.49 8.86
C LYS A 98 11.77 -1.64 8.60
N ASP A 99 11.76 -0.85 7.54
CA ASP A 99 12.86 0.07 7.25
C ASP A 99 12.94 1.20 8.28
N MET A 100 11.81 1.71 8.74
CA MET A 100 11.74 2.76 9.77
C MET A 100 12.27 2.29 11.14
N LEU A 101 12.23 0.99 11.43
CA LEU A 101 12.81 0.43 12.67
C LEU A 101 14.34 0.45 12.68
N LYS A 102 14.99 0.59 11.52
CA LYS A 102 16.45 0.66 11.44
C LYS A 102 16.94 1.99 12.02
N THR A 103 17.99 1.95 12.82
CA THR A 103 18.55 3.14 13.52
C THR A 103 19.16 4.18 12.58
N ASP A 104 19.58 3.77 11.40
CA ASP A 104 20.11 4.62 10.32
C ASP A 104 19.02 5.30 9.48
N ASN A 105 17.77 4.92 9.67
CA ASN A 105 16.65 5.53 8.93
C ASN A 105 16.34 6.93 9.48
N CYS A 106 16.24 7.90 8.58
CA CYS A 106 15.95 9.30 8.93
C CYS A 106 14.59 9.51 9.65
N LEU A 107 13.67 8.54 9.59
CA LEU A 107 12.36 8.59 10.26
C LEU A 107 12.33 7.80 11.56
N HIS A 108 13.44 7.18 11.96
CA HIS A 108 13.52 6.40 13.20
C HIS A 108 13.11 7.22 14.44
N TYR A 109 13.41 8.53 14.47
CA TYR A 109 13.07 9.43 15.57
C TYR A 109 11.55 9.59 15.80
N LEU A 110 10.70 9.22 14.84
CA LEU A 110 9.24 9.25 15.00
C LEU A 110 8.70 8.07 15.81
N LEU A 111 9.54 7.07 16.07
CA LEU A 111 9.16 5.91 16.88
C LEU A 111 9.23 6.27 18.38
N PRO A 112 8.34 5.69 19.20
CA PRO A 112 8.42 5.87 20.64
C PRO A 112 9.73 5.27 21.17
N GLN A 113 10.26 5.89 22.23
CA GLN A 113 11.45 5.37 22.90
C GLN A 113 11.15 3.98 23.53
N PRO A 114 12.11 3.06 23.50
CA PRO A 114 11.99 1.78 24.20
C PRO A 114 11.79 2.00 25.70
N ARG A 115 11.05 1.12 26.35
CA ARG A 115 10.87 1.18 27.80
C ARG A 115 12.20 0.86 28.51
N GLN A 116 12.73 1.80 29.27
CA GLN A 116 13.96 1.64 30.07
C GLN A 116 13.68 1.11 31.49
N ASN A 117 12.88 0.09 31.66
CA ASN A 117 12.64 -0.47 33.01
C ASN A 117 13.27 -1.86 33.11
N GLU A 118 14.06 -2.11 34.16
CA GLU A 118 14.64 -3.42 34.46
C GLU A 118 13.60 -4.56 34.56
N ILE A 119 12.38 -4.23 35.00
CA ILE A 119 11.26 -5.17 35.05
C ILE A 119 10.79 -5.55 33.65
N VAL A 120 10.79 -4.61 32.70
CA VAL A 120 10.33 -4.83 31.33
C VAL A 120 11.29 -5.69 30.54
N SER A 121 12.60 -5.60 30.78
CA SER A 121 13.62 -6.45 30.14
C SER A 121 13.42 -7.96 30.41
N LYS A 122 12.72 -8.31 31.48
CA LYS A 122 12.36 -9.70 31.86
C LYS A 122 11.05 -10.18 31.22
N LEU A 123 10.32 -9.32 30.50
CA LEU A 123 9.06 -9.70 29.85
C LEU A 123 9.32 -10.36 28.49
N ARG A 124 8.43 -11.26 28.10
CA ARG A 124 8.53 -12.07 26.86
C ARG A 124 8.60 -11.23 25.56
N HIS A 125 8.17 -9.96 25.59
CA HIS A 125 8.14 -9.03 24.46
C HIS A 125 8.70 -7.66 24.85
N TYR A 126 9.85 -7.66 25.51
CA TYR A 126 10.51 -6.43 26.00
C TYR A 126 10.96 -5.48 24.87
N ASP A 127 11.21 -6.02 23.68
CA ASP A 127 11.66 -5.35 22.48
C ASP A 127 10.53 -4.61 21.71
N LYS A 128 9.26 -4.90 22.05
CA LYS A 128 8.13 -4.25 21.39
C LYS A 128 8.00 -2.80 21.82
N LEU A 129 7.95 -1.91 20.81
CA LEU A 129 7.66 -0.51 21.01
C LEU A 129 6.19 -0.32 21.40
N VAL A 130 5.94 0.52 22.38
CA VAL A 130 4.57 0.76 22.87
C VAL A 130 3.91 1.85 22.06
N PRO A 131 2.76 1.58 21.43
CA PRO A 131 2.03 2.63 20.72
C PRO A 131 1.68 3.79 21.66
N PRO A 132 1.86 5.04 21.24
CA PRO A 132 1.43 6.19 22.04
C PRO A 132 -0.09 6.18 22.21
N THR A 133 -0.56 6.69 23.35
CA THR A 133 -2.00 6.79 23.64
C THR A 133 -2.67 7.73 22.64
N ALA A 134 -3.51 7.19 21.78
CA ALA A 134 -4.21 7.95 20.75
C ALA A 134 -5.63 8.29 21.22
N LYS A 135 -5.91 9.56 21.54
CA LYS A 135 -7.21 10.03 22.03
C LYS A 135 -8.26 10.23 20.93
N THR A 136 -7.85 10.37 19.68
CA THR A 136 -8.77 10.60 18.55
C THR A 136 -8.69 9.49 17.52
N VAL A 137 -9.80 9.21 16.84
CA VAL A 137 -9.86 8.21 15.74
C VAL A 137 -8.84 8.54 14.64
N ARG A 138 -8.62 9.83 14.33
CA ARG A 138 -7.61 10.25 13.35
C ARG A 138 -6.21 9.87 13.80
N ASN A 139 -5.89 10.05 15.08
CA ASN A 139 -4.57 9.68 15.61
C ASN A 139 -4.39 8.16 15.64
N GLN A 140 -5.42 7.40 16.03
CA GLN A 140 -5.41 5.93 16.01
C GLN A 140 -5.14 5.38 14.61
N LYS A 141 -5.63 6.06 13.55
CA LYS A 141 -5.42 5.72 12.15
C LYS A 141 -4.12 6.31 11.57
N SER A 142 -3.32 7.02 12.34
CA SER A 142 -2.01 7.49 11.87
C SER A 142 -1.09 6.30 11.62
N PHE A 143 -0.21 6.43 10.63
CA PHE A 143 0.65 5.31 10.20
C PHE A 143 1.47 4.71 11.35
N VAL A 144 2.15 5.53 12.16
CA VAL A 144 3.02 5.04 13.23
C VAL A 144 2.21 4.27 14.29
N VAL A 145 1.07 4.80 14.74
CA VAL A 145 0.22 4.13 15.74
C VAL A 145 -0.31 2.81 15.20
N HIS A 146 -0.84 2.83 13.97
CA HIS A 146 -1.35 1.63 13.32
C HIS A 146 -0.24 0.57 13.13
N ALA A 147 0.92 0.97 12.64
CA ALA A 147 2.04 0.06 12.39
C ALA A 147 2.57 -0.58 13.67
N LEU A 148 2.69 0.19 14.76
CA LEU A 148 3.06 -0.32 16.08
C LEU A 148 2.04 -1.32 16.65
N GLN A 149 0.76 -1.21 16.28
CA GLN A 149 -0.28 -2.15 16.72
C GLN A 149 -0.34 -3.44 15.89
N HIS A 150 -0.05 -3.35 14.58
CA HIS A 150 -0.36 -4.43 13.64
C HIS A 150 0.86 -5.05 12.95
N TYR A 151 2.03 -4.39 12.93
CA TYR A 151 3.19 -4.85 12.16
C TYR A 151 4.40 -5.30 13.00
N GLN A 152 4.31 -5.27 14.33
CA GLN A 152 5.38 -5.71 15.25
C GLN A 152 5.35 -7.23 15.55
N HIS A 153 5.00 -8.07 14.61
CA HIS A 153 4.95 -9.53 14.83
C HIS A 153 6.15 -10.23 14.25
#